data_bcb02897d5378ca2504124251ee5b0de
#
_entry.id   bcb02897d5378ca2504124251ee5b0de
#
_cell.length_a   1.000
_cell.length_b   1.000
_cell.length_c   1.000
_cell.angle_alpha   90.00
_cell.angle_beta   90.00
_cell.angle_gamma   90.00
#
_symmetry.space_group_name_H-M   'P 1'
#
loop_
_entity.id
_entity.type
_entity.pdbx_description
1 polymer ?
#
loop_
_entity_poly.entity_id
_entity_poly.type
_entity_poly.pdbx_seq_one_letter_code
_entity_poly.pdbx_strand_id
1 'polypeptide(L)'
;NAMLRMQQQVERLVDNRKKREAKGAVSSQAGTLGRVSLVTANKPRQMLQLINQPGEAPGSHAAPATHNQEDAVRMALQDAALGDAARAPQSATRKALTRRESLAALERLYHLVLQLEQLRREPSTPESTAAQKQLTEALWKELRVLEPLGVSDPHPFVSLLNHVKGKKLIPRVFRLLSAEQALAMLTMLIASFESLDAVKEFAQWEKYRVLDPMRHVRPPISAHQATDLGRSIDAFSNSVLFQMMALINTLSLRIISGMLALLMERNHVLACARTRPGISLLSALLSRAEALRQAANAPPAADELEQWYSVLGVLFNRLSSDGQLPSLFYSTRAASYMPFGVDMFSLGTVPGHAPDSNAEDEPVWNFMALLAIHANLSQQQVLVQELREKILSNILAAKEAKASSLPMPPGAEDVRIRNVNLLLHALNLDAAQITL
;
A
#
# COMPACT_ATOMS: atom_id res chain seq x y z
N ASN A 1 -14.79 34.16 49.95
CA ASN A 1 -14.99 34.90 48.68
C ASN A 1 -14.34 34.26 47.44
N ALA A 2 -13.26 33.44 47.56
CA ALA A 2 -12.65 32.74 46.44
C ALA A 2 -13.50 31.55 45.95
N MET A 3 -14.08 30.78 46.86
CA MET A 3 -14.96 29.65 46.56
C MET A 3 -16.24 30.05 45.81
N LEU A 4 -16.85 31.16 46.19
CA LEU A 4 -18.03 31.68 45.51
C LEU A 4 -17.73 32.13 44.07
N ARG A 5 -16.55 32.71 43.82
CA ARG A 5 -16.10 33.06 42.46
C ARG A 5 -15.84 31.84 41.60
N MET A 6 -15.28 30.78 42.20
CA MET A 6 -15.04 29.50 41.50
C MET A 6 -16.34 28.79 41.16
N GLN A 7 -17.33 28.78 42.08
CA GLN A 7 -18.66 28.23 41.81
C GLN A 7 -19.37 28.97 40.69
N GLN A 8 -19.35 30.31 40.70
CA GLN A 8 -19.93 31.12 39.61
C GLN A 8 -19.22 30.89 38.25
N GLN A 9 -17.90 30.63 38.25
CA GLN A 9 -17.15 30.34 37.03
C GLN A 9 -17.49 28.96 36.47
N VAL A 10 -17.66 27.96 37.30
CA VAL A 10 -18.09 26.61 36.91
C VAL A 10 -19.52 26.63 36.38
N GLU A 11 -20.41 27.37 37.01
CA GLU A 11 -21.80 27.52 36.58
C GLU A 11 -21.91 28.19 35.20
N ARG A 12 -21.10 29.23 34.93
CA ARG A 12 -21.01 29.88 33.62
C ARG A 12 -20.44 28.93 32.54
N LEU A 13 -19.50 28.08 32.87
CA LEU A 13 -18.94 27.08 31.92
C LEU A 13 -19.96 26.01 31.60
N VAL A 14 -20.73 25.54 32.58
CA VAL A 14 -21.81 24.55 32.38
C VAL A 14 -22.93 25.13 31.53
N ASP A 15 -23.34 26.37 31.78
CA ASP A 15 -24.37 27.05 31.01
C ASP A 15 -23.93 27.35 29.57
N ASN A 16 -22.66 27.69 29.35
CA ASN A 16 -22.09 27.87 28.01
C ASN A 16 -22.00 26.55 27.26
N ARG A 17 -21.74 25.44 27.97
CA ARG A 17 -21.75 24.11 27.36
C ARG A 17 -23.16 23.69 26.96
N LYS A 18 -24.16 23.86 27.85
CA LYS A 18 -25.58 23.62 27.53
C LYS A 18 -26.09 24.48 26.37
N LYS A 19 -25.68 25.74 26.29
CA LYS A 19 -26.02 26.63 25.18
C LYS A 19 -25.36 26.21 23.84
N ARG A 20 -24.13 25.65 23.88
CA ARG A 20 -23.48 25.10 22.69
C ARG A 20 -24.13 23.80 22.25
N GLU A 21 -24.49 22.91 23.17
CA GLU A 21 -25.20 21.67 22.85
C GLU A 21 -26.62 21.95 22.32
N ALA A 22 -27.35 22.91 22.88
CA ALA A 22 -28.62 23.35 22.34
C ALA A 22 -28.51 24.02 20.95
N LYS A 23 -27.49 24.82 20.68
CA LYS A 23 -27.22 25.35 19.34
C LYS A 23 -26.84 24.28 18.34
N GLY A 24 -26.10 23.26 18.73
CA GLY A 24 -25.79 22.09 17.89
C GLY A 24 -27.04 21.28 17.52
N ALA A 25 -27.98 21.13 18.48
CA ALA A 25 -29.22 20.43 18.23
C ALA A 25 -30.19 21.22 17.33
N VAL A 26 -30.17 22.55 17.39
CA VAL A 26 -31.01 23.41 16.53
C VAL A 26 -30.50 23.48 15.08
N SER A 27 -29.21 23.31 14.87
CA SER A 27 -28.66 23.27 13.50
C SER A 27 -28.97 21.97 12.75
N SER A 28 -29.46 20.94 13.43
CA SER A 28 -29.91 19.69 12.83
C SER A 28 -31.39 19.72 12.39
N GLN A 29 -32.17 20.70 12.79
CA GLN A 29 -33.49 20.91 12.24
C GLN A 29 -33.33 21.58 10.85
N ALA A 30 -33.47 20.75 9.85
CA ALA A 30 -33.61 21.17 8.49
C ALA A 30 -34.79 22.14 8.39
N GLY A 31 -34.44 23.41 8.39
CA GLY A 31 -35.39 24.46 8.11
C GLY A 31 -35.82 24.41 6.67
N THR A 32 -35.93 25.23 6.07
CA THR A 32 -36.65 25.99 5.09
C THR A 32 -35.90 26.14 3.76
N LEU A 33 -34.69 25.68 3.64
CA LEU A 33 -33.90 25.70 2.39
C LEU A 33 -33.32 24.31 2.14
N GLY A 34 -34.14 23.45 1.54
CA GLY A 34 -33.75 22.19 0.91
C GLY A 34 -32.71 21.40 1.67
N ARG A 35 -33.10 20.26 2.24
CA ARG A 35 -32.19 19.27 2.81
C ARG A 35 -31.08 18.99 1.80
N VAL A 36 -29.91 19.53 2.00
CA VAL A 36 -28.71 18.98 1.35
C VAL A 36 -28.45 17.65 2.04
N SER A 37 -28.91 16.57 1.41
CA SER A 37 -28.64 15.24 1.85
C SER A 37 -27.13 15.02 1.78
N LEU A 38 -26.47 14.91 2.92
CA LEU A 38 -25.06 14.51 3.02
C LEU A 38 -24.78 13.18 2.33
N VAL A 39 -25.82 12.38 2.07
CA VAL A 39 -25.76 11.12 1.34
C VAL A 39 -25.48 11.31 -0.16
N THR A 40 -25.82 12.47 -0.73
CA THR A 40 -25.56 12.78 -2.16
C THR A 40 -24.18 13.35 -2.42
N ALA A 41 -23.51 13.90 -1.40
CA ALA A 41 -22.16 14.43 -1.54
C ALA A 41 -21.08 13.32 -1.67
N ASN A 42 -21.38 12.11 -1.20
CA ASN A 42 -20.46 10.96 -1.20
C ASN A 42 -20.81 9.86 -2.21
N LYS A 43 -21.76 10.08 -3.13
CA LYS A 43 -21.95 9.16 -4.25
C LYS A 43 -20.97 9.55 -5.35
N PRO A 44 -20.03 8.68 -5.73
CA PRO A 44 -19.20 8.94 -6.92
C PRO A 44 -20.15 9.14 -8.10
N ARG A 45 -19.91 10.18 -8.88
CA ARG A 45 -20.61 10.41 -10.13
C ARG A 45 -20.43 9.17 -10.99
N GLN A 46 -21.54 8.61 -11.50
CA GLN A 46 -21.51 7.54 -12.47
C GLN A 46 -20.58 7.96 -13.60
N MET A 47 -19.49 7.21 -13.79
CA MET A 47 -18.65 7.37 -14.97
C MET A 47 -19.45 6.97 -16.19
N LEU A 48 -19.27 7.72 -17.26
CA LEU A 48 -19.87 7.56 -18.57
C LEU A 48 -19.92 6.08 -18.98
N GLN A 49 -21.12 5.55 -19.16
CA GLN A 49 -21.33 4.32 -19.88
C GLN A 49 -20.94 4.56 -21.34
N LEU A 50 -19.86 3.95 -21.78
CA LEU A 50 -19.57 3.79 -23.19
C LEU A 50 -20.65 2.86 -23.77
N ILE A 51 -21.56 3.44 -24.53
CA ILE A 51 -22.58 2.73 -25.28
C ILE A 51 -21.84 1.91 -26.36
N ASN A 52 -21.71 0.61 -26.17
CA ASN A 52 -21.34 -0.30 -27.23
C ASN A 52 -22.53 -0.43 -28.18
N GLN A 53 -22.40 0.11 -29.39
CA GLN A 53 -23.28 -0.22 -30.51
C GLN A 53 -22.98 -1.65 -30.99
N PRO A 54 -23.97 -2.47 -31.25
CA PRO A 54 -23.79 -3.80 -31.81
C PRO A 54 -23.67 -3.75 -33.34
N GLY A 55 -22.64 -4.38 -33.88
CA GLY A 55 -22.47 -4.52 -35.32
C GLY A 55 -21.32 -5.44 -35.70
N GLU A 56 -21.72 -6.67 -36.09
CA GLU A 56 -21.05 -7.58 -37.02
C GLU A 56 -19.79 -8.36 -36.63
N ALA A 57 -19.99 -9.67 -36.56
CA ALA A 57 -18.97 -10.73 -36.77
C ALA A 57 -18.88 -11.03 -38.30
N PRO A 58 -18.01 -11.91 -38.87
CA PRO A 58 -17.08 -12.88 -38.24
C PRO A 58 -15.69 -12.98 -38.90
N GLY A 59 -14.76 -13.69 -38.31
CA GLY A 59 -13.54 -14.13 -38.99
C GLY A 59 -12.50 -14.74 -38.05
N SER A 60 -12.49 -16.06 -38.06
CA SER A 60 -11.53 -16.94 -37.39
C SER A 60 -10.05 -16.60 -37.56
N HIS A 61 -9.24 -16.69 -36.50
CA HIS A 61 -8.03 -17.54 -36.49
C HIS A 61 -7.45 -17.60 -35.06
N ALA A 62 -7.11 -18.82 -34.69
CA ALA A 62 -6.59 -19.21 -33.40
C ALA A 62 -5.17 -18.72 -33.14
N ALA A 63 -4.90 -18.25 -31.94
CA ALA A 63 -3.58 -18.19 -31.33
C ALA A 63 -3.69 -18.43 -29.82
N PRO A 64 -2.69 -19.07 -29.20
CA PRO A 64 -2.89 -19.82 -27.99
C PRO A 64 -2.48 -19.08 -26.72
N ALA A 65 -3.09 -19.47 -25.62
CA ALA A 65 -2.61 -19.42 -24.24
C ALA A 65 -2.53 -18.07 -23.48
N THR A 66 -2.58 -16.91 -24.09
CA THR A 66 -2.62 -15.60 -23.36
C THR A 66 -4.01 -15.15 -22.98
N HIS A 67 -5.04 -15.64 -23.67
CA HIS A 67 -6.44 -15.22 -23.44
C HIS A 67 -7.00 -15.60 -22.07
N ASN A 68 -6.56 -16.72 -21.49
CA ASN A 68 -7.14 -17.19 -20.22
C ASN A 68 -6.71 -16.35 -19.01
N GLN A 69 -5.53 -15.73 -19.04
CA GLN A 69 -5.08 -14.86 -17.95
C GLN A 69 -5.78 -13.49 -17.97
N GLU A 70 -6.00 -12.95 -19.16
CA GLU A 70 -6.70 -11.66 -19.32
C GLU A 70 -8.17 -11.76 -18.96
N ASP A 71 -8.83 -12.86 -19.32
CA ASP A 71 -10.23 -13.10 -18.97
C ASP A 71 -10.41 -13.36 -17.47
N ALA A 72 -9.46 -14.02 -16.81
CA ALA A 72 -9.49 -14.21 -15.35
C ALA A 72 -9.31 -12.88 -14.60
N VAL A 73 -8.43 -12.00 -15.09
CA VAL A 73 -8.25 -10.64 -14.53
C VAL A 73 -9.48 -9.78 -14.82
N ARG A 74 -10.02 -9.88 -16.03
CA ARG A 74 -11.22 -9.14 -16.40
C ARG A 74 -12.43 -9.59 -15.59
N MET A 75 -12.60 -10.89 -15.35
CA MET A 75 -13.62 -11.42 -14.44
C MET A 75 -13.37 -10.97 -13.00
N ALA A 76 -12.15 -11.07 -12.49
CA ALA A 76 -11.80 -10.64 -11.14
C ALA A 76 -11.94 -9.12 -10.95
N LEU A 77 -11.58 -8.32 -11.96
CA LEU A 77 -11.79 -6.87 -11.98
C LEU A 77 -13.29 -6.52 -12.14
N GLN A 78 -14.02 -7.30 -12.94
CA GLN A 78 -15.45 -7.11 -13.15
C GLN A 78 -16.26 -7.54 -11.93
N ASP A 79 -15.89 -8.60 -11.23
CA ASP A 79 -16.49 -8.99 -9.95
C ASP A 79 -16.14 -8.01 -8.83
N ALA A 80 -14.93 -7.46 -8.82
CA ALA A 80 -14.53 -6.41 -7.88
C ALA A 80 -15.25 -5.07 -8.16
N ALA A 81 -15.53 -4.75 -9.44
CA ALA A 81 -16.25 -3.56 -9.86
C ALA A 81 -17.78 -3.72 -9.81
N LEU A 82 -18.31 -4.89 -10.15
CA LEU A 82 -19.76 -5.19 -10.14
C LEU A 82 -20.30 -5.41 -8.71
N GLY A 83 -19.44 -5.69 -7.73
CA GLY A 83 -19.85 -5.79 -6.32
C GLY A 83 -20.49 -4.52 -5.77
N ASP A 84 -20.23 -3.37 -6.39
CA ASP A 84 -20.72 -2.06 -5.91
C ASP A 84 -21.94 -1.52 -6.70
N ALA A 85 -22.19 -1.98 -7.93
CA ALA A 85 -23.16 -1.35 -8.83
C ALA A 85 -24.52 -2.07 -8.96
N ALA A 86 -24.66 -3.31 -8.56
CA ALA A 86 -25.83 -4.14 -8.90
C ALA A 86 -26.68 -4.59 -7.72
N ARG A 87 -26.48 -4.11 -6.51
CA ARG A 87 -27.33 -4.56 -5.39
C ARG A 87 -27.96 -3.40 -4.63
N ALA A 88 -29.27 -3.28 -4.86
CA ALA A 88 -30.21 -2.52 -4.03
C ALA A 88 -30.13 -2.92 -2.54
N PRO A 89 -30.52 -2.03 -1.62
CA PRO A 89 -30.12 -2.03 -0.22
C PRO A 89 -30.93 -3.06 0.58
N GLN A 90 -30.35 -4.15 0.94
CA GLN A 90 -30.69 -5.00 2.09
C GLN A 90 -29.79 -6.25 2.12
N SER A 91 -28.47 -6.07 2.26
CA SER A 91 -27.66 -7.14 2.83
C SER A 91 -27.16 -6.64 4.17
N ALA A 92 -27.64 -7.25 5.24
CA ALA A 92 -27.06 -7.09 6.55
C ALA A 92 -25.53 -7.26 6.40
N THR A 93 -24.77 -6.20 6.65
CA THR A 93 -23.31 -6.24 6.67
C THR A 93 -22.92 -7.44 7.53
N ARG A 94 -22.33 -8.45 6.92
CA ARG A 94 -21.85 -9.62 7.66
C ARG A 94 -20.85 -9.11 8.69
N LYS A 95 -21.02 -9.52 9.92
CA LYS A 95 -20.08 -9.17 10.99
C LYS A 95 -18.71 -9.68 10.61
N ALA A 96 -17.69 -8.80 10.73
CA ALA A 96 -16.29 -9.18 10.55
C ALA A 96 -15.94 -10.43 11.38
N LEU A 97 -15.04 -11.27 10.88
CA LEU A 97 -14.58 -12.45 11.62
C LEU A 97 -14.01 -12.05 12.98
N THR A 98 -14.49 -12.66 14.03
CA THR A 98 -13.88 -12.51 15.34
C THR A 98 -12.46 -13.12 15.34
N ARG A 99 -11.61 -12.65 16.24
CA ARG A 99 -10.26 -13.21 16.39
C ARG A 99 -10.26 -14.74 16.57
N ARG A 100 -11.22 -15.28 17.32
CA ARG A 100 -11.37 -16.72 17.53
C ARG A 100 -11.73 -17.46 16.25
N GLU A 101 -12.67 -16.94 15.48
CA GLU A 101 -13.09 -17.51 14.20
C GLU A 101 -11.96 -17.45 13.17
N SER A 102 -11.20 -16.35 13.11
CA SER A 102 -10.04 -16.21 12.24
C SER A 102 -8.94 -17.23 12.59
N LEU A 103 -8.65 -17.44 13.86
CA LEU A 103 -7.66 -18.42 14.30
C LEU A 103 -8.13 -19.85 14.00
N ALA A 104 -9.40 -20.18 14.23
CA ALA A 104 -9.96 -21.48 13.89
C ALA A 104 -9.93 -21.74 12.38
N ALA A 105 -10.21 -20.73 11.55
CA ALA A 105 -10.07 -20.84 10.09
C ALA A 105 -8.60 -21.05 9.67
N LEU A 106 -7.65 -20.36 10.31
CA LEU A 106 -6.23 -20.58 10.06
C LEU A 106 -5.79 -22.01 10.43
N GLU A 107 -6.29 -22.57 11.51
CA GLU A 107 -5.98 -23.97 11.88
C GLU A 107 -6.50 -24.95 10.81
N ARG A 108 -7.71 -24.76 10.30
CA ARG A 108 -8.24 -25.56 9.18
C ARG A 108 -7.40 -25.41 7.92
N LEU A 109 -7.00 -24.18 7.57
CA LEU A 109 -6.14 -23.91 6.42
C LEU A 109 -4.77 -24.59 6.55
N TYR A 110 -4.15 -24.54 7.74
CA TYR A 110 -2.89 -25.25 7.99
C TYR A 110 -3.06 -26.77 7.84
N HIS A 111 -4.17 -27.32 8.31
CA HIS A 111 -4.46 -28.74 8.15
C HIS A 111 -4.58 -29.14 6.68
N LEU A 112 -5.34 -28.39 5.89
CA LEU A 112 -5.48 -28.60 4.43
C LEU A 112 -4.14 -28.51 3.70
N VAL A 113 -3.32 -27.50 4.03
CA VAL A 113 -1.98 -27.34 3.43
C VAL A 113 -1.08 -28.52 3.77
N LEU A 114 -1.08 -29.02 5.02
CA LEU A 114 -0.29 -30.17 5.43
C LEU A 114 -0.73 -31.44 4.69
N GLN A 115 -2.04 -31.69 4.56
CA GLN A 115 -2.57 -32.81 3.78
C GLN A 115 -2.16 -32.72 2.31
N LEU A 116 -2.25 -31.56 1.68
CA LEU A 116 -1.82 -31.36 0.30
C LEU A 116 -0.32 -31.57 0.12
N GLU A 117 0.50 -31.10 1.04
CA GLU A 117 1.95 -31.32 1.02
C GLU A 117 2.32 -32.79 1.21
N GLN A 118 1.55 -33.53 2.02
CA GLN A 118 1.72 -34.97 2.20
C GLN A 118 1.37 -35.73 0.90
N LEU A 119 0.21 -35.44 0.29
CA LEU A 119 -0.18 -36.06 -0.98
C LEU A 119 0.81 -35.76 -2.12
N ARG A 120 1.47 -34.61 -2.13
CA ARG A 120 2.51 -34.32 -3.11
C ARG A 120 3.79 -35.12 -2.96
N ARG A 121 4.03 -35.71 -1.79
CA ARG A 121 5.19 -36.60 -1.54
C ARG A 121 4.90 -38.03 -1.91
N GLU A 122 3.64 -38.40 -2.02
CA GLU A 122 3.20 -39.74 -2.42
C GLU A 122 3.28 -39.90 -3.95
N PRO A 123 3.44 -41.14 -4.45
CA PRO A 123 3.46 -41.40 -5.87
C PRO A 123 2.14 -40.96 -6.52
N SER A 124 2.24 -40.36 -7.70
CA SER A 124 1.08 -39.84 -8.43
C SER A 124 0.20 -41.00 -8.93
N THR A 125 -0.91 -41.24 -8.26
CA THR A 125 -1.97 -42.13 -8.68
C THR A 125 -3.19 -41.32 -9.13
N PRO A 126 -4.09 -41.87 -9.98
CA PRO A 126 -5.31 -41.15 -10.38
C PRO A 126 -6.19 -40.76 -9.17
N GLU A 127 -6.19 -41.60 -8.13
CA GLU A 127 -6.91 -41.34 -6.88
C GLU A 127 -6.26 -40.17 -6.09
N SER A 128 -4.92 -40.16 -5.98
CA SER A 128 -4.20 -39.07 -5.30
C SER A 128 -4.36 -37.73 -6.02
N THR A 129 -4.42 -37.72 -7.37
CA THR A 129 -4.64 -36.52 -8.13
C THR A 129 -6.08 -35.96 -7.97
N ALA A 130 -7.08 -36.83 -7.87
CA ALA A 130 -8.46 -36.45 -7.60
C ALA A 130 -8.60 -35.87 -6.18
N ALA A 131 -8.01 -36.53 -5.18
CA ALA A 131 -7.98 -36.04 -3.81
C ALA A 131 -7.26 -34.69 -3.69
N GLN A 132 -6.14 -34.52 -4.41
CA GLN A 132 -5.39 -33.26 -4.43
C GLN A 132 -6.26 -32.11 -5.00
N LYS A 133 -7.02 -32.34 -6.07
CA LYS A 133 -7.94 -31.32 -6.62
C LYS A 133 -9.02 -30.95 -5.61
N GLN A 134 -9.67 -31.92 -4.98
CA GLN A 134 -10.70 -31.66 -3.97
C GLN A 134 -10.15 -30.86 -2.77
N LEU A 135 -8.97 -31.21 -2.28
CA LEU A 135 -8.35 -30.48 -1.17
C LEU A 135 -7.91 -29.06 -1.60
N THR A 136 -7.46 -28.86 -2.83
CA THR A 136 -7.12 -27.53 -3.35
C THR A 136 -8.37 -26.66 -3.48
N GLU A 137 -9.49 -27.20 -3.92
CA GLU A 137 -10.77 -26.49 -3.95
C GLU A 137 -11.27 -26.15 -2.55
N ALA A 138 -11.14 -27.08 -1.60
CA ALA A 138 -11.48 -26.84 -0.20
C ALA A 138 -10.59 -25.73 0.42
N LEU A 139 -9.28 -25.76 0.14
CA LEU A 139 -8.34 -24.72 0.54
C LEU A 139 -8.74 -23.36 -0.02
N TRP A 140 -9.05 -23.30 -1.32
CA TRP A 140 -9.46 -22.06 -2.00
C TRP A 140 -10.75 -21.49 -1.41
N LYS A 141 -11.73 -22.35 -1.16
CA LYS A 141 -12.99 -21.95 -0.52
C LYS A 141 -12.80 -21.40 0.89
N GLU A 142 -11.95 -22.07 1.70
CA GLU A 142 -11.69 -21.67 3.09
C GLU A 142 -10.88 -20.36 3.17
N LEU A 143 -10.07 -20.04 2.17
CA LEU A 143 -9.37 -18.74 2.06
C LEU A 143 -10.33 -17.55 1.88
N ARG A 144 -11.54 -17.78 1.35
CA ARG A 144 -12.58 -16.77 1.14
C ARG A 144 -12.13 -15.57 0.30
N VAL A 145 -11.20 -15.79 -0.63
CA VAL A 145 -10.67 -14.72 -1.49
C VAL A 145 -11.74 -14.13 -2.40
N LEU A 146 -12.70 -14.96 -2.85
CA LEU A 146 -13.77 -14.56 -3.77
C LEU A 146 -15.00 -13.96 -3.08
N GLU A 147 -14.96 -13.76 -1.76
CA GLU A 147 -16.07 -13.04 -1.12
C GLU A 147 -16.08 -11.58 -1.61
N PRO A 148 -17.26 -10.97 -1.85
CA PRO A 148 -17.34 -9.61 -2.36
C PRO A 148 -16.75 -8.59 -1.37
N LEU A 149 -16.05 -7.61 -1.90
CA LEU A 149 -15.57 -6.45 -1.13
C LEU A 149 -16.78 -5.66 -0.57
N GLY A 150 -16.70 -5.20 0.66
CA GLY A 150 -17.77 -4.43 1.31
C GLY A 150 -18.83 -5.26 2.05
N VAL A 151 -18.79 -6.59 1.98
CA VAL A 151 -19.68 -7.45 2.78
C VAL A 151 -19.32 -7.43 4.27
N SER A 152 -18.04 -7.33 4.57
CA SER A 152 -17.54 -7.18 5.95
C SER A 152 -16.31 -6.27 5.96
N ASP A 153 -16.12 -5.54 7.06
CA ASP A 153 -14.91 -4.74 7.29
C ASP A 153 -14.25 -5.17 8.61
N PRO A 154 -13.03 -5.72 8.56
CA PRO A 154 -12.24 -6.05 7.37
C PRO A 154 -12.79 -7.27 6.61
N HIS A 155 -12.40 -7.39 5.33
CA HIS A 155 -12.72 -8.55 4.51
C HIS A 155 -12.23 -9.86 5.18
N PRO A 156 -12.94 -11.01 5.06
CA PRO A 156 -12.56 -12.24 5.76
C PRO A 156 -11.14 -12.70 5.45
N PHE A 157 -10.72 -12.63 4.20
CA PHE A 157 -9.34 -12.94 3.81
C PHE A 157 -8.31 -11.99 4.47
N VAL A 158 -8.59 -10.69 4.54
CA VAL A 158 -7.76 -9.71 5.25
C VAL A 158 -7.70 -10.02 6.74
N SER A 159 -8.82 -10.44 7.34
CA SER A 159 -8.88 -10.85 8.75
C SER A 159 -7.96 -12.02 9.06
N LEU A 160 -7.79 -12.98 8.13
CA LEU A 160 -6.80 -14.06 8.25
C LEU A 160 -5.37 -13.53 8.19
N LEU A 161 -5.10 -12.59 7.28
CA LEU A 161 -3.78 -11.99 7.10
C LEU A 161 -3.37 -11.02 8.21
N ASN A 162 -4.31 -10.47 8.98
CA ASN A 162 -4.01 -9.66 10.16
C ASN A 162 -3.43 -10.47 11.32
N HIS A 163 -3.24 -11.79 11.13
CA HIS A 163 -2.48 -12.65 12.01
C HIS A 163 -1.12 -13.03 11.41
N VAL A 164 -0.06 -13.00 12.21
CA VAL A 164 1.30 -13.40 11.78
C VAL A 164 1.31 -14.83 11.21
N LYS A 165 0.52 -15.75 11.81
CA LYS A 165 0.35 -17.14 11.31
C LYS A 165 -0.25 -17.14 9.90
N GLY A 166 -1.28 -16.31 9.65
CA GLY A 166 -1.90 -16.17 8.32
C GLY A 166 -0.89 -15.69 7.27
N LYS A 167 -0.12 -14.65 7.58
CA LYS A 167 0.95 -14.16 6.68
C LYS A 167 1.96 -15.24 6.33
N LYS A 168 2.44 -16.00 7.34
CA LYS A 168 3.42 -17.09 7.14
C LYS A 168 2.85 -18.29 6.37
N LEU A 169 1.54 -18.43 6.29
CA LEU A 169 0.89 -19.49 5.52
C LEU A 169 0.93 -19.20 4.01
N ILE A 170 0.89 -17.95 3.61
CA ILE A 170 0.75 -17.52 2.21
C ILE A 170 1.80 -18.13 1.26
N PRO A 171 3.11 -18.17 1.56
CA PRO A 171 4.10 -18.77 0.66
C PRO A 171 3.84 -20.25 0.37
N ARG A 172 3.26 -20.97 1.34
CA ARG A 172 2.89 -22.39 1.16
C ARG A 172 1.65 -22.51 0.29
N VAL A 173 0.66 -21.66 0.53
CA VAL A 173 -0.59 -21.59 -0.25
C VAL A 173 -0.30 -21.27 -1.71
N PHE A 174 0.52 -20.26 -2.00
CA PHE A 174 0.87 -19.88 -3.38
C PHE A 174 1.42 -21.03 -4.22
N ARG A 175 2.17 -21.95 -3.61
CA ARG A 175 2.71 -23.15 -4.29
C ARG A 175 1.64 -24.19 -4.64
N LEU A 176 0.48 -24.10 -4.02
CA LEU A 176 -0.62 -25.06 -4.16
C LEU A 176 -1.71 -24.57 -5.13
N LEU A 177 -1.77 -23.26 -5.38
CA LEU A 177 -2.78 -22.62 -6.21
C LEU A 177 -2.43 -22.72 -7.71
N SER A 178 -3.48 -22.63 -8.55
CA SER A 178 -3.33 -22.39 -9.97
C SER A 178 -2.88 -20.95 -10.24
N ALA A 179 -2.40 -20.67 -11.46
CA ALA A 179 -2.00 -19.32 -11.86
C ALA A 179 -3.17 -18.32 -11.76
N GLU A 180 -4.37 -18.74 -12.12
CA GLU A 180 -5.60 -17.94 -12.03
C GLU A 180 -5.97 -17.62 -10.58
N GLN A 181 -5.93 -18.63 -9.70
CA GLN A 181 -6.17 -18.45 -8.27
C GLN A 181 -5.12 -17.54 -7.61
N ALA A 182 -3.86 -17.70 -8.00
CA ALA A 182 -2.78 -16.83 -7.51
C ALA A 182 -2.98 -15.38 -7.95
N LEU A 183 -3.42 -15.17 -9.19
CA LEU A 183 -3.72 -13.84 -9.73
C LEU A 183 -4.96 -13.23 -9.04
N ALA A 184 -6.02 -14.00 -8.82
CA ALA A 184 -7.20 -13.56 -8.07
C ALA A 184 -6.83 -13.16 -6.63
N MET A 185 -5.95 -13.92 -5.98
CA MET A 185 -5.43 -13.57 -4.64
C MET A 185 -4.60 -12.29 -4.68
N LEU A 186 -3.74 -12.09 -5.68
CA LEU A 186 -2.98 -10.84 -5.85
C LEU A 186 -3.92 -9.65 -6.05
N THR A 187 -4.94 -9.79 -6.90
CA THR A 187 -5.95 -8.75 -7.12
C THR A 187 -6.66 -8.37 -5.83
N MET A 188 -7.06 -9.35 -5.02
CA MET A 188 -7.69 -9.11 -3.73
C MET A 188 -6.74 -8.41 -2.74
N LEU A 189 -5.46 -8.82 -2.68
CA LEU A 189 -4.46 -8.19 -1.84
C LEU A 189 -4.24 -6.72 -2.22
N ILE A 190 -4.18 -6.41 -3.51
CA ILE A 190 -4.04 -5.04 -4.01
C ILE A 190 -5.30 -4.21 -3.72
N ALA A 191 -6.50 -4.77 -3.96
CA ALA A 191 -7.76 -4.08 -3.69
C ALA A 191 -7.97 -3.76 -2.20
N SER A 192 -7.44 -4.58 -1.30
CA SER A 192 -7.58 -4.44 0.15
C SER A 192 -6.30 -4.00 0.85
N PHE A 193 -5.34 -3.45 0.11
CA PHE A 193 -3.97 -3.23 0.61
C PHE A 193 -3.92 -2.30 1.83
N GLU A 194 -4.70 -1.21 1.83
CA GLU A 194 -4.80 -0.27 2.94
C GLU A 194 -5.41 -0.89 4.21
N SER A 195 -6.28 -1.91 4.05
CA SER A 195 -6.95 -2.58 5.16
C SER A 195 -6.05 -3.57 5.92
N LEU A 196 -4.89 -3.91 5.37
CA LEU A 196 -3.90 -4.78 6.02
C LEU A 196 -3.28 -4.08 7.24
N ASP A 197 -3.14 -4.79 8.36
CA ASP A 197 -2.55 -4.26 9.59
C ASP A 197 -1.15 -3.68 9.38
N ALA A 198 -0.35 -4.33 8.52
CA ALA A 198 0.99 -3.89 8.16
C ALA A 198 1.04 -2.53 7.43
N VAL A 199 -0.07 -2.08 6.87
CA VAL A 199 -0.23 -0.79 6.17
C VAL A 199 -1.01 0.19 7.03
N LYS A 200 -2.18 -0.22 7.51
CA LYS A 200 -3.11 0.60 8.30
C LYS A 200 -2.49 1.15 9.59
N GLU A 201 -1.74 0.32 10.29
CA GLU A 201 -1.16 0.67 11.59
C GLU A 201 0.30 1.13 11.49
N PHE A 202 0.88 1.15 10.27
CA PHE A 202 2.28 1.49 10.04
C PHE A 202 2.67 2.86 10.61
N ALA A 203 1.84 3.88 10.42
CA ALA A 203 2.13 5.23 10.88
C ALA A 203 2.21 5.31 12.43
N GLN A 204 1.41 4.53 13.15
CA GLN A 204 1.46 4.47 14.62
C GLN A 204 2.75 3.79 15.10
N TRP A 205 3.16 2.72 14.42
CA TRP A 205 4.39 1.99 14.69
C TRP A 205 5.61 2.85 14.38
N GLU A 206 5.61 3.56 13.24
CA GLU A 206 6.69 4.48 12.87
C GLU A 206 6.84 5.61 13.89
N LYS A 207 5.72 6.22 14.28
CA LYS A 207 5.70 7.26 15.31
C LYS A 207 6.19 6.75 16.66
N TYR A 208 5.83 5.52 17.04
CA TYR A 208 6.38 4.90 18.25
C TYR A 208 7.90 4.81 18.18
N ARG A 209 8.48 4.31 17.09
CA ARG A 209 9.94 4.16 16.92
C ARG A 209 10.70 5.49 17.04
N VAL A 210 10.08 6.57 16.61
CA VAL A 210 10.68 7.91 16.70
C VAL A 210 10.60 8.46 18.12
N LEU A 211 9.50 8.22 18.82
CA LEU A 211 9.25 8.81 20.16
C LEU A 211 9.73 7.95 21.33
N ASP A 212 9.87 6.63 21.14
CA ASP A 212 10.29 5.71 22.22
C ASP A 212 11.62 6.07 22.89
N PRO A 213 12.66 6.52 22.16
CA PRO A 213 13.89 7.01 22.77
C PRO A 213 13.72 8.26 23.64
N MET A 214 12.62 9.01 23.45
CA MET A 214 12.35 10.25 24.15
C MET A 214 11.57 10.00 25.46
N ARG A 215 12.26 9.89 26.55
CA ARG A 215 11.68 9.60 27.88
C ARG A 215 10.58 10.55 28.33
N HIS A 216 10.48 11.75 27.75
CA HIS A 216 9.54 12.81 28.14
C HIS A 216 8.27 12.86 27.29
N VAL A 217 8.20 12.08 26.21
CA VAL A 217 7.06 12.05 25.28
C VAL A 217 6.37 10.70 25.38
N ARG A 218 5.07 10.71 25.64
CA ARG A 218 4.29 9.46 25.68
C ARG A 218 4.05 8.95 24.26
N PRO A 219 4.53 7.73 23.92
CA PRO A 219 4.26 7.13 22.61
C PRO A 219 2.77 6.84 22.38
N PRO A 220 2.32 6.79 21.13
CA PRO A 220 0.90 6.55 20.80
C PRO A 220 0.42 5.13 21.15
N ILE A 221 1.33 4.18 21.20
CA ILE A 221 1.05 2.75 21.50
C ILE A 221 2.02 2.24 22.55
N SER A 222 1.67 1.13 23.19
CA SER A 222 2.55 0.50 24.18
C SER A 222 3.71 -0.25 23.49
N ALA A 223 4.81 -0.49 24.22
CA ALA A 223 5.96 -1.24 23.72
C ALA A 223 5.60 -2.66 23.25
N HIS A 224 4.68 -3.32 23.93
CA HIS A 224 4.18 -4.64 23.52
C HIS A 224 3.44 -4.58 22.17
N GLN A 225 2.53 -3.62 22.01
CA GLN A 225 1.82 -3.41 20.74
C GLN A 225 2.78 -3.05 19.62
N ALA A 226 3.78 -2.20 19.86
CA ALA A 226 4.79 -1.84 18.88
C ALA A 226 5.64 -3.04 18.44
N THR A 227 6.00 -3.92 19.37
CA THR A 227 6.74 -5.16 19.09
C THR A 227 5.90 -6.13 18.27
N ASP A 228 4.63 -6.31 18.61
CA ASP A 228 3.73 -7.22 17.89
C ASP A 228 3.46 -6.69 16.47
N LEU A 229 3.28 -5.37 16.34
CA LEU A 229 3.07 -4.73 15.05
C LEU A 229 4.33 -4.78 14.18
N GLY A 230 5.52 -4.56 14.75
CA GLY A 230 6.79 -4.74 14.05
C GLY A 230 6.94 -6.16 13.50
N ARG A 231 6.67 -7.18 14.31
CA ARG A 231 6.66 -8.60 13.86
C ARG A 231 5.64 -8.84 12.75
N SER A 232 4.50 -8.17 12.81
CA SER A 232 3.44 -8.29 11.80
C SER A 232 3.86 -7.68 10.48
N ILE A 233 4.49 -6.50 10.49
CA ILE A 233 5.05 -5.81 9.32
C ILE A 233 6.17 -6.66 8.68
N ASP A 234 7.10 -7.17 9.49
CA ASP A 234 8.19 -8.03 9.01
C ASP A 234 7.66 -9.34 8.42
N ALA A 235 6.68 -9.97 9.07
CA ALA A 235 6.04 -11.17 8.55
C ALA A 235 5.31 -10.91 7.22
N PHE A 236 4.66 -9.75 7.08
CA PHE A 236 4.03 -9.36 5.82
C PHE A 236 5.07 -9.17 4.71
N SER A 237 6.11 -8.40 4.98
CA SER A 237 7.16 -8.10 4.00
C SER A 237 7.88 -9.36 3.52
N ASN A 238 8.27 -10.24 4.46
CA ASN A 238 9.06 -11.44 4.15
C ASN A 238 8.22 -12.62 3.62
N SER A 239 6.91 -12.60 3.78
CA SER A 239 6.05 -13.71 3.34
C SER A 239 5.11 -13.28 2.21
N VAL A 240 4.15 -12.40 2.50
CA VAL A 240 3.09 -12.03 1.56
C VAL A 240 3.63 -11.16 0.44
N LEU A 241 4.29 -10.06 0.78
CA LEU A 241 4.81 -9.09 -0.19
C LEU A 241 5.85 -9.74 -1.11
N PHE A 242 6.71 -10.60 -0.58
CA PHE A 242 7.68 -11.35 -1.37
C PHE A 242 7.00 -12.19 -2.47
N GLN A 243 5.89 -12.89 -2.14
CA GLN A 243 5.14 -13.68 -3.12
C GLN A 243 4.41 -12.78 -4.13
N MET A 244 3.85 -11.64 -3.67
CA MET A 244 3.25 -10.65 -4.57
C MET A 244 4.26 -10.14 -5.59
N MET A 245 5.46 -9.75 -5.15
CA MET A 245 6.55 -9.29 -6.04
C MET A 245 7.00 -10.36 -7.03
N ALA A 246 7.13 -11.60 -6.57
CA ALA A 246 7.48 -12.74 -7.44
C ALA A 246 6.43 -12.94 -8.55
N LEU A 247 5.15 -12.84 -8.22
CA LEU A 247 4.06 -12.95 -9.19
C LEU A 247 4.02 -11.73 -10.13
N ILE A 248 4.14 -10.51 -9.62
CA ILE A 248 4.19 -9.27 -10.41
C ILE A 248 5.25 -9.36 -11.51
N ASN A 249 6.41 -9.95 -11.20
CA ASN A 249 7.49 -10.13 -12.18
C ASN A 249 7.16 -11.06 -13.35
N THR A 250 6.05 -11.79 -13.30
CA THR A 250 5.58 -12.67 -14.39
C THR A 250 4.46 -12.05 -15.24
N LEU A 251 3.88 -10.94 -14.80
CA LEU A 251 2.69 -10.34 -15.41
C LEU A 251 3.02 -9.51 -16.67
N SER A 252 2.04 -9.36 -17.57
CA SER A 252 2.08 -8.45 -18.73
C SER A 252 1.84 -7.00 -18.32
N LEU A 253 2.19 -6.05 -19.21
CA LEU A 253 2.03 -4.61 -18.97
C LEU A 253 0.56 -4.23 -18.75
N ARG A 254 -0.35 -4.83 -19.51
CA ARG A 254 -1.81 -4.61 -19.37
C ARG A 254 -2.31 -4.97 -17.97
N ILE A 255 -1.87 -6.12 -17.45
CA ILE A 255 -2.26 -6.56 -16.09
C ILE A 255 -1.67 -5.61 -15.03
N ILE A 256 -0.41 -5.20 -15.19
CA ILE A 256 0.24 -4.28 -14.26
C ILE A 256 -0.46 -2.92 -14.26
N SER A 257 -0.84 -2.40 -15.42
CA SER A 257 -1.63 -1.17 -15.53
C SER A 257 -2.96 -1.29 -14.80
N GLY A 258 -3.64 -2.42 -14.97
CA GLY A 258 -4.89 -2.72 -14.25
C GLY A 258 -4.69 -2.82 -12.72
N MET A 259 -3.60 -3.47 -12.27
CA MET A 259 -3.27 -3.58 -10.84
C MET A 259 -2.95 -2.23 -10.22
N LEU A 260 -2.22 -1.37 -10.93
CA LEU A 260 -1.91 -0.01 -10.47
C LEU A 260 -3.18 0.85 -10.41
N ALA A 261 -4.06 0.76 -11.42
CA ALA A 261 -5.34 1.44 -11.42
C ALA A 261 -6.21 0.98 -10.24
N LEU A 262 -6.32 -0.34 -10.01
CA LEU A 262 -7.05 -0.92 -8.89
C LEU A 262 -6.51 -0.46 -7.52
N LEU A 263 -5.18 -0.42 -7.37
CA LEU A 263 -4.55 0.08 -6.15
C LEU A 263 -5.00 1.52 -5.86
N MET A 264 -5.00 2.38 -6.89
CA MET A 264 -5.40 3.78 -6.76
C MET A 264 -6.91 3.97 -6.56
N GLU A 265 -7.72 3.11 -7.14
CA GLU A 265 -9.17 3.20 -7.03
C GLU A 265 -9.67 2.78 -5.64
N ARG A 266 -9.10 1.71 -5.11
CA ARG A 266 -9.59 1.07 -3.88
C ARG A 266 -8.88 1.52 -2.61
N ASN A 267 -7.71 2.16 -2.72
CA ASN A 267 -6.88 2.55 -1.57
C ASN A 267 -6.44 4.01 -1.68
N HIS A 268 -6.15 4.60 -0.53
CA HIS A 268 -5.53 5.92 -0.46
C HIS A 268 -4.02 5.77 -0.76
N VAL A 269 -3.65 5.91 -2.03
CA VAL A 269 -2.31 5.59 -2.53
C VAL A 269 -1.19 6.32 -1.81
N LEU A 270 -1.38 7.58 -1.42
CA LEU A 270 -0.38 8.35 -0.68
C LEU A 270 -0.14 7.75 0.72
N ALA A 271 -1.20 7.32 1.42
CA ALA A 271 -1.07 6.64 2.71
C ALA A 271 -0.33 5.30 2.56
N CYS A 272 -0.66 4.53 1.52
CA CYS A 272 0.07 3.30 1.19
C CYS A 272 1.55 3.58 0.88
N ALA A 273 1.86 4.57 0.06
CA ALA A 273 3.21 4.94 -0.35
C ALA A 273 4.10 5.43 0.81
N ARG A 274 3.53 5.91 1.90
CA ARG A 274 4.26 6.25 3.14
C ARG A 274 4.70 5.04 3.95
N THR A 275 4.28 3.84 3.57
CA THR A 275 4.64 2.60 4.25
C THR A 275 5.73 1.85 3.50
N ARG A 276 6.61 1.11 4.21
CA ARG A 276 7.61 0.25 3.57
C ARG A 276 6.99 -0.77 2.60
N PRO A 277 5.93 -1.51 2.98
CA PRO A 277 5.27 -2.44 2.06
C PRO A 277 4.70 -1.75 0.82
N GLY A 278 4.13 -0.56 0.98
CA GLY A 278 3.53 0.17 -0.13
C GLY A 278 4.57 0.70 -1.13
N ILE A 279 5.66 1.29 -0.64
CA ILE A 279 6.79 1.70 -1.51
C ILE A 279 7.35 0.50 -2.26
N SER A 280 7.54 -0.64 -1.59
CA SER A 280 8.04 -1.86 -2.24
C SER A 280 7.10 -2.38 -3.32
N LEU A 281 5.77 -2.36 -3.06
CA LEU A 281 4.77 -2.77 -4.05
C LEU A 281 4.76 -1.84 -5.26
N LEU A 282 4.73 -0.53 -5.05
CA LEU A 282 4.76 0.47 -6.13
C LEU A 282 6.05 0.37 -6.94
N SER A 283 7.20 0.22 -6.29
CA SER A 283 8.50 0.03 -6.95
C SER A 283 8.52 -1.25 -7.79
N ALA A 284 7.93 -2.35 -7.31
CA ALA A 284 7.84 -3.61 -8.06
C ALA A 284 6.99 -3.45 -9.33
N LEU A 285 5.85 -2.76 -9.24
CA LEU A 285 4.98 -2.50 -10.41
C LEU A 285 5.71 -1.64 -11.46
N LEU A 286 6.37 -0.55 -11.04
CA LEU A 286 7.14 0.33 -11.94
C LEU A 286 8.35 -0.40 -12.54
N SER A 287 9.12 -1.13 -11.74
CA SER A 287 10.29 -1.89 -12.22
C SER A 287 9.89 -2.94 -13.25
N ARG A 288 8.78 -3.64 -13.02
CA ARG A 288 8.29 -4.62 -14.00
C ARG A 288 7.84 -3.97 -15.29
N ALA A 289 7.14 -2.85 -15.21
CA ALA A 289 6.72 -2.09 -16.39
C ALA A 289 7.93 -1.62 -17.19
N GLU A 290 8.99 -1.16 -16.52
CA GLU A 290 10.23 -0.76 -17.18
C GLU A 290 10.93 -1.95 -17.84
N ALA A 291 11.03 -3.08 -17.15
CA ALA A 291 11.60 -4.29 -17.71
C ALA A 291 10.86 -4.77 -18.99
N LEU A 292 9.53 -4.64 -19.01
CA LEU A 292 8.73 -4.97 -20.19
C LEU A 292 8.93 -3.98 -21.34
N ARG A 293 9.08 -2.68 -21.04
CA ARG A 293 9.37 -1.64 -22.03
C ARG A 293 10.74 -1.85 -22.69
N GLN A 294 11.73 -2.30 -21.91
CA GLN A 294 13.10 -2.54 -22.40
C GLN A 294 13.26 -3.90 -23.08
N ALA A 295 12.24 -4.78 -23.04
CA ALA A 295 12.31 -6.11 -23.60
C ALA A 295 12.40 -6.04 -25.14
N ALA A 296 13.56 -6.31 -25.70
CA ALA A 296 13.81 -6.25 -27.14
C ALA A 296 13.02 -7.31 -27.94
N ASN A 297 12.70 -8.45 -27.32
CA ASN A 297 12.08 -9.60 -28.02
C ASN A 297 10.55 -9.53 -28.13
N ALA A 298 9.91 -8.75 -27.29
CA ALA A 298 8.44 -8.60 -27.27
C ALA A 298 8.07 -7.23 -26.68
N PRO A 299 8.22 -6.15 -27.45
CA PRO A 299 7.82 -4.83 -26.98
C PRO A 299 6.29 -4.80 -26.77
N PRO A 300 5.81 -4.10 -25.72
CA PRO A 300 4.38 -3.93 -25.50
C PRO A 300 3.71 -3.25 -26.69
N ALA A 301 2.43 -3.55 -26.91
CA ALA A 301 1.63 -2.88 -27.93
C ALA A 301 1.45 -1.38 -27.61
N ALA A 302 1.22 -0.56 -28.65
CA ALA A 302 1.12 0.89 -28.48
C ALA A 302 -0.06 1.30 -27.58
N ASP A 303 -1.16 0.59 -27.65
CA ASP A 303 -2.34 0.78 -26.80
C ASP A 303 -2.07 0.45 -25.33
N GLU A 304 -1.27 -0.60 -25.05
CA GLU A 304 -0.85 -0.94 -23.68
C GLU A 304 0.07 0.13 -23.08
N LEU A 305 0.96 0.69 -23.90
CA LEU A 305 1.84 1.80 -23.49
C LEU A 305 1.05 3.06 -23.21
N GLU A 306 0.07 3.41 -24.05
CA GLU A 306 -0.80 4.57 -23.84
C GLU A 306 -1.60 4.41 -22.55
N GLN A 307 -2.19 3.23 -22.31
CA GLN A 307 -2.90 2.91 -21.09
C GLN A 307 -1.97 3.03 -19.87
N TRP A 308 -0.74 2.50 -19.96
CA TRP A 308 0.25 2.60 -18.89
C TRP A 308 0.58 4.04 -18.54
N TYR A 309 0.88 4.89 -19.53
CA TYR A 309 1.21 6.29 -19.28
C TYR A 309 0.03 7.09 -18.72
N SER A 310 -1.20 6.77 -19.15
CA SER A 310 -2.41 7.38 -18.58
C SER A 310 -2.55 7.04 -17.09
N VAL A 311 -2.43 5.78 -16.71
CA VAL A 311 -2.52 5.31 -15.32
C VAL A 311 -1.38 5.89 -14.48
N LEU A 312 -0.17 5.94 -15.03
CA LEU A 312 0.99 6.52 -14.37
C LEU A 312 0.81 8.03 -14.12
N GLY A 313 0.23 8.75 -15.09
CA GLY A 313 -0.10 10.17 -14.92
C GLY A 313 -1.04 10.41 -13.75
N VAL A 314 -2.03 9.55 -13.56
CA VAL A 314 -2.94 9.60 -12.39
C VAL A 314 -2.18 9.31 -11.09
N LEU A 315 -1.31 8.29 -11.08
CA LEU A 315 -0.47 7.99 -9.92
C LEU A 315 0.39 9.20 -9.54
N PHE A 316 1.10 9.75 -10.52
CA PHE A 316 1.96 10.91 -10.32
C PHE A 316 1.19 12.09 -9.71
N ASN A 317 0.05 12.45 -10.29
CA ASN A 317 -0.78 13.55 -9.80
C ASN A 317 -1.29 13.31 -8.37
N ARG A 318 -1.61 12.06 -8.00
CA ARG A 318 -2.04 11.73 -6.63
C ARG A 318 -0.89 11.79 -5.61
N LEU A 319 0.33 11.50 -6.02
CA LEU A 319 1.50 11.54 -5.14
C LEU A 319 2.08 12.95 -5.00
N SER A 320 2.04 13.76 -6.08
CA SER A 320 2.57 15.13 -6.10
C SER A 320 1.52 16.19 -5.72
N SER A 321 0.27 15.79 -5.42
CA SER A 321 -0.73 16.75 -4.97
C SER A 321 -0.27 17.48 -3.71
N ASP A 322 -0.39 18.80 -3.69
CA ASP A 322 -0.05 19.65 -2.55
C ASP A 322 1.41 19.53 -2.03
N GLY A 323 2.37 19.19 -2.91
CA GLY A 323 3.77 19.08 -2.53
C GLY A 323 4.05 17.92 -1.57
N GLN A 324 3.36 16.79 -1.72
CA GLN A 324 3.42 15.66 -0.78
C GLN A 324 4.58 14.68 -1.03
N LEU A 325 5.32 14.80 -2.13
CA LEU A 325 6.44 13.88 -2.41
C LEU A 325 7.50 13.81 -1.30
N PRO A 326 7.92 14.93 -0.66
CA PRO A 326 8.85 14.86 0.46
C PRO A 326 8.33 14.07 1.66
N SER A 327 7.00 13.98 1.84
CA SER A 327 6.39 13.23 2.93
C SER A 327 6.51 11.70 2.79
N LEU A 328 6.94 11.20 1.62
CA LEU A 328 7.24 9.80 1.41
C LEU A 328 8.54 9.37 2.11
N PHE A 329 9.46 10.30 2.36
CA PHE A 329 10.71 10.03 3.06
C PHE A 329 10.49 9.87 4.57
N TYR A 330 11.05 8.81 5.12
CA TYR A 330 10.99 8.55 6.56
C TYR A 330 11.56 9.73 7.37
N SER A 331 12.73 10.23 6.98
CA SER A 331 13.38 11.35 7.67
C SER A 331 12.51 12.61 7.75
N THR A 332 11.74 12.91 6.70
CA THR A 332 10.79 14.03 6.69
C THR A 332 9.63 13.79 7.65
N ARG A 333 9.06 12.57 7.66
CA ARG A 333 7.98 12.22 8.60
C ARG A 333 8.47 12.16 10.03
N ALA A 334 9.64 11.57 10.27
CA ALA A 334 10.26 11.52 11.60
C ALA A 334 10.45 12.91 12.19
N ALA A 335 10.95 13.86 11.39
CA ALA A 335 11.08 15.26 11.81
C ALA A 335 9.73 15.89 12.22
N SER A 336 8.63 15.54 11.52
CA SER A 336 7.29 16.04 11.86
C SER A 336 6.70 15.46 13.16
N TYR A 337 7.22 14.32 13.63
CA TYR A 337 6.79 13.72 14.90
C TYR A 337 7.53 14.30 16.11
N MET A 338 8.64 15.02 15.87
CA MET A 338 9.44 15.62 16.94
C MET A 338 8.73 16.81 17.56
N PRO A 339 8.79 16.99 18.90
CA PRO A 339 8.34 18.21 19.54
C PRO A 339 9.17 19.42 19.09
N PHE A 340 8.55 20.58 19.04
CA PHE A 340 9.24 21.83 18.71
C PHE A 340 10.49 22.05 19.60
N GLY A 341 11.63 22.30 18.97
CA GLY A 341 12.90 22.62 19.66
C GLY A 341 13.82 21.42 19.96
N VAL A 342 13.48 20.22 19.52
CA VAL A 342 14.36 19.04 19.61
C VAL A 342 15.00 18.81 18.25
N ASP A 343 16.31 19.05 18.14
CA ASP A 343 17.07 18.75 16.93
C ASP A 343 17.25 17.25 16.76
N MET A 344 16.90 16.73 15.57
CA MET A 344 17.09 15.33 15.21
C MET A 344 18.57 14.89 15.29
N PHE A 345 19.50 15.84 15.14
CA PHE A 345 20.94 15.62 15.27
C PHE A 345 21.38 15.37 16.71
N SER A 346 20.68 15.90 17.71
CA SER A 346 20.98 15.64 19.11
C SER A 346 20.59 14.23 19.58
N LEU A 347 19.70 13.55 18.87
CA LEU A 347 19.27 12.16 19.16
C LEU A 347 20.20 11.10 18.53
N GLY A 348 20.96 11.45 17.51
CA GLY A 348 21.95 10.56 16.88
C GLY A 348 23.13 10.15 17.78
N THR A 349 23.19 10.69 18.99
CA THR A 349 24.25 10.37 19.97
C THR A 349 23.88 9.24 20.93
N VAL A 350 22.67 8.66 20.84
CA VAL A 350 22.31 7.46 21.64
C VAL A 350 22.64 6.22 20.81
N PRO A 351 23.77 5.54 21.08
CA PRO A 351 24.14 4.35 20.31
C PRO A 351 23.06 3.27 20.44
N GLY A 352 22.48 2.86 19.34
CA GLY A 352 21.74 1.61 19.21
C GLY A 352 20.20 1.68 19.08
N HIS A 353 19.55 2.85 19.08
CA HIS A 353 18.08 2.90 19.11
C HIS A 353 17.38 3.78 18.06
N ALA A 354 18.05 4.73 17.43
CA ALA A 354 17.45 5.48 16.33
C ALA A 354 17.61 4.71 15.02
N PRO A 355 16.53 4.48 14.26
CA PRO A 355 16.66 3.89 12.92
C PRO A 355 17.53 4.80 12.05
N ASP A 356 18.46 4.19 11.30
CA ASP A 356 19.27 4.95 10.33
C ASP A 356 18.34 5.54 9.26
N SER A 357 18.15 6.85 9.32
CA SER A 357 17.27 7.57 8.41
C SER A 357 17.67 7.40 6.94
N ASN A 358 18.96 7.18 6.66
CA ASN A 358 19.45 6.98 5.31
C ASN A 358 19.04 5.61 4.77
N ALA A 359 19.13 4.55 5.59
CA ALA A 359 18.70 3.21 5.23
C ALA A 359 17.16 3.15 5.07
N GLU A 360 16.40 3.93 5.84
CA GLU A 360 14.94 4.01 5.72
C GLU A 360 14.50 4.83 4.49
N ASP A 361 15.26 5.82 4.08
CA ASP A 361 14.98 6.68 2.92
C ASP A 361 15.41 6.03 1.59
N GLU A 362 16.35 5.08 1.58
CA GLU A 362 16.90 4.46 0.37
C GLU A 362 15.81 3.84 -0.54
N PRO A 363 14.82 3.07 -0.04
CA PRO A 363 13.73 2.56 -0.88
C PRO A 363 12.88 3.66 -1.54
N VAL A 364 12.74 4.81 -0.87
CA VAL A 364 12.00 5.95 -1.42
C VAL A 364 12.80 6.62 -2.54
N TRP A 365 14.12 6.75 -2.41
CA TRP A 365 14.97 7.26 -3.48
C TRP A 365 14.93 6.36 -4.72
N ASN A 366 14.98 5.04 -4.53
CA ASN A 366 14.80 4.07 -5.61
C ASN A 366 13.44 4.24 -6.30
N PHE A 367 12.37 4.43 -5.53
CA PHE A 367 11.04 4.67 -6.07
C PHE A 367 10.96 6.00 -6.85
N MET A 368 11.58 7.08 -6.33
CA MET A 368 11.62 8.37 -7.03
C MET A 368 12.38 8.29 -8.34
N ALA A 369 13.48 7.53 -8.39
CA ALA A 369 14.22 7.28 -9.62
C ALA A 369 13.38 6.50 -10.65
N LEU A 370 12.66 5.45 -10.22
CA LEU A 370 11.74 4.73 -11.08
C LEU A 370 10.61 5.63 -11.60
N LEU A 371 10.05 6.46 -10.73
CA LEU A 371 9.01 7.43 -11.11
C LEU A 371 9.55 8.43 -12.15
N ALA A 372 10.79 8.90 -11.99
CA ALA A 372 11.45 9.83 -12.91
C ALA A 372 11.68 9.22 -14.30
N ILE A 373 12.07 7.93 -14.39
CA ILE A 373 12.26 7.20 -15.66
C ILE A 373 10.96 7.14 -16.47
N HIS A 374 9.84 7.02 -15.80
CA HIS A 374 8.53 6.93 -16.45
C HIS A 374 7.85 8.29 -16.65
N ALA A 375 8.31 9.34 -15.97
CA ALA A 375 7.72 10.67 -15.96
C ALA A 375 7.97 11.42 -17.28
N ASN A 376 6.99 12.20 -17.72
CA ASN A 376 7.18 13.16 -18.79
C ASN A 376 7.96 14.40 -18.28
N LEU A 377 8.39 15.26 -19.21
CA LEU A 377 9.24 16.41 -18.89
C LEU A 377 8.64 17.36 -17.83
N SER A 378 7.33 17.62 -17.88
CA SER A 378 6.67 18.46 -16.89
C SER A 378 6.63 17.81 -15.52
N GLN A 379 6.41 16.50 -15.46
CA GLN A 379 6.44 15.73 -14.22
C GLN A 379 7.86 15.65 -13.63
N GLN A 380 8.88 15.52 -14.47
CA GLN A 380 10.28 15.58 -14.04
C GLN A 380 10.63 16.93 -13.41
N GLN A 381 10.12 18.02 -13.98
CA GLN A 381 10.29 19.36 -13.39
C GLN A 381 9.64 19.47 -12.01
N VAL A 382 8.44 18.92 -11.83
CA VAL A 382 7.77 18.86 -10.52
C VAL A 382 8.58 18.03 -9.53
N LEU A 383 9.11 16.86 -9.93
CA LEU A 383 9.98 16.04 -9.09
C LEU A 383 11.20 16.83 -8.60
N VAL A 384 11.90 17.49 -9.50
CA VAL A 384 13.07 18.31 -9.15
C VAL A 384 12.71 19.44 -8.20
N GLN A 385 11.59 20.12 -8.46
CA GLN A 385 11.14 21.23 -7.64
C GLN A 385 10.76 20.80 -6.23
N GLU A 386 9.95 19.76 -6.08
CA GLU A 386 9.51 19.27 -4.78
C GLU A 386 10.63 18.60 -3.97
N LEU A 387 11.56 17.90 -4.63
CA LEU A 387 12.66 17.21 -3.96
C LEU A 387 13.90 18.07 -3.76
N ARG A 388 13.92 19.31 -4.24
CA ARG A 388 15.07 20.22 -4.17
C ARG A 388 15.66 20.32 -2.77
N GLU A 389 14.83 20.62 -1.78
CA GLU A 389 15.29 20.76 -0.38
C GLU A 389 15.85 19.45 0.17
N LYS A 390 15.25 18.32 -0.20
CA LYS A 390 15.72 16.99 0.21
C LYS A 390 17.05 16.63 -0.43
N ILE A 391 17.23 16.95 -1.70
CA ILE A 391 18.49 16.77 -2.42
C ILE A 391 19.59 17.62 -1.76
N LEU A 392 19.33 18.90 -1.54
CA LEU A 392 20.29 19.81 -0.89
C LEU A 392 20.64 19.36 0.52
N SER A 393 19.67 18.95 1.33
CA SER A 393 19.93 18.46 2.69
C SER A 393 20.81 17.21 2.70
N ASN A 394 20.64 16.29 1.77
CA ASN A 394 21.47 15.09 1.64
C ASN A 394 22.92 15.44 1.24
N ILE A 395 23.08 16.36 0.29
CA ILE A 395 24.41 16.81 -0.15
C ILE A 395 25.15 17.51 1.00
N LEU A 396 24.48 18.42 1.73
CA LEU A 396 25.06 19.12 2.86
C LEU A 396 25.45 18.16 3.98
N ALA A 397 24.55 17.24 4.35
CA ALA A 397 24.81 16.24 5.38
C ALA A 397 25.96 15.28 5.02
N ALA A 398 26.12 14.93 3.74
CA ALA A 398 27.25 14.13 3.26
C ALA A 398 28.56 14.93 3.34
N LYS A 399 28.51 16.22 3.00
CA LYS A 399 29.68 17.12 3.10
C LYS A 399 30.14 17.31 4.56
N GLU A 400 29.20 17.49 5.48
CA GLU A 400 29.48 17.60 6.92
C GLU A 400 30.06 16.29 7.47
N ALA A 401 29.51 15.15 7.08
CA ALA A 401 30.02 13.84 7.47
C ALA A 401 31.45 13.62 6.98
N LYS A 402 31.79 14.04 5.74
CA LYS A 402 33.14 13.98 5.18
C LYS A 402 34.13 14.91 5.96
N ALA A 403 33.66 16.05 6.42
CA ALA A 403 34.48 17.00 7.19
C ALA A 403 34.75 16.52 8.63
N SER A 404 33.83 15.73 9.21
CA SER A 404 33.88 15.32 10.62
C SER A 404 34.41 13.90 10.85
N SER A 405 34.48 13.03 9.83
CA SER A 405 34.83 11.63 10.01
C SER A 405 36.29 11.31 9.71
N LEU A 406 36.78 10.24 10.38
CA LEU A 406 38.00 9.51 10.03
C LEU A 406 37.98 9.12 8.53
N PRO A 407 39.14 9.03 7.86
CA PRO A 407 39.19 8.75 6.43
C PRO A 407 38.42 7.48 6.08
N MET A 408 37.39 7.65 5.23
CA MET A 408 36.63 6.52 4.69
C MET A 408 37.54 5.61 3.84
N PRO A 409 37.28 4.30 3.78
CA PRO A 409 38.03 3.41 2.91
C PRO A 409 38.00 3.93 1.47
N PRO A 410 39.08 3.86 0.71
CA PRO A 410 39.12 4.32 -0.65
C PRO A 410 38.08 3.57 -1.50
N GLY A 411 37.18 4.32 -2.15
CA GLY A 411 36.10 3.77 -2.99
C GLY A 411 34.74 3.64 -2.30
N ALA A 412 34.59 3.97 -1.00
CA ALA A 412 33.29 4.02 -0.35
C ALA A 412 32.58 5.34 -0.69
N GLU A 413 31.52 5.26 -1.45
CA GLU A 413 30.61 6.39 -1.73
C GLU A 413 29.62 6.56 -0.57
N ASP A 414 29.38 7.81 -0.15
CA ASP A 414 28.35 8.10 0.85
C ASP A 414 26.97 7.73 0.30
N VAL A 415 26.19 6.94 1.05
CA VAL A 415 24.85 6.46 0.68
C VAL A 415 23.94 7.61 0.26
N ARG A 416 24.06 8.77 0.89
CA ARG A 416 23.28 9.97 0.58
C ARG A 416 23.56 10.49 -0.82
N ILE A 417 24.85 10.54 -1.19
CA ILE A 417 25.27 10.98 -2.53
C ILE A 417 24.86 9.94 -3.57
N ARG A 418 25.04 8.65 -3.30
CA ARG A 418 24.58 7.57 -4.17
C ARG A 418 23.07 7.68 -4.46
N ASN A 419 22.26 7.95 -3.45
CA ASN A 419 20.82 8.10 -3.60
C ASN A 419 20.43 9.33 -4.44
N VAL A 420 21.11 10.46 -4.26
CA VAL A 420 20.93 11.66 -5.08
C VAL A 420 21.36 11.40 -6.52
N ASN A 421 22.52 10.79 -6.73
CA ASN A 421 23.04 10.44 -8.06
C ASN A 421 22.09 9.50 -8.81
N LEU A 422 21.48 8.52 -8.11
CA LEU A 422 20.49 7.62 -8.70
C LEU A 422 19.30 8.38 -9.28
N LEU A 423 18.75 9.35 -8.57
CA LEU A 423 17.67 10.19 -9.06
C LEU A 423 18.11 11.07 -10.23
N LEU A 424 19.29 11.69 -10.16
CA LEU A 424 19.82 12.55 -11.23
C LEU A 424 20.06 11.76 -12.52
N HIS A 425 20.62 10.56 -12.42
CA HIS A 425 20.75 9.65 -13.56
C HIS A 425 19.40 9.30 -14.18
N ALA A 426 18.38 9.03 -13.36
CA ALA A 426 17.03 8.75 -13.83
C ALA A 426 16.39 9.95 -14.56
N LEU A 427 16.80 11.17 -14.21
CA LEU A 427 16.37 12.42 -14.84
C LEU A 427 17.25 12.79 -16.07
N ASN A 428 18.22 11.96 -16.45
CA ASN A 428 19.23 12.26 -17.46
C ASN A 428 20.04 13.54 -17.16
N LEU A 429 20.22 13.86 -15.89
CA LEU A 429 21.08 14.95 -15.43
C LEU A 429 22.46 14.39 -15.12
N ASP A 430 23.49 15.17 -15.45
CA ASP A 430 24.88 14.73 -15.23
C ASP A 430 25.24 14.77 -13.75
N ALA A 431 25.29 13.59 -13.14
CA ALA A 431 25.65 13.43 -11.74
C ALA A 431 27.15 13.74 -11.47
N ALA A 432 28.00 13.77 -12.50
CA ALA A 432 29.43 14.09 -12.35
C ALA A 432 29.68 15.54 -11.87
N GLN A 433 28.68 16.40 -11.94
CA GLN A 433 28.77 17.77 -11.43
C GLN A 433 28.56 17.88 -9.91
N ILE A 434 28.15 16.81 -9.24
CA ILE A 434 28.00 16.75 -7.77
C ILE A 434 29.13 15.90 -7.20
N THR A 435 30.35 16.30 -7.41
CA THR A 435 31.50 15.77 -6.69
C THR A 435 31.77 16.66 -5.49
N LEU A 436 31.76 16.05 -4.28
CA LEU A 436 32.12 16.73 -3.02
C LEU A 436 33.64 16.86 -2.90
#